data_b3c83fa63156c157eb5416f496621804
#
_entry.id   b3c83fa63156c157eb5416f496621804
#
_cell.length_a   1.000
_cell.length_b   1.000
_cell.length_c   1.000
_cell.angle_alpha   90.00
_cell.angle_beta   90.00
_cell.angle_gamma   90.00
#
_symmetry.space_group_name_H-M   'P 1'
#
loop_
_entity.id
_entity.type
_entity.pdbx_description
1 polymer ?
#
loop_
_entity_poly.entity_id
_entity_poly.type
_entity_poly.pdbx_seq_one_letter_code
_entity_poly.pdbx_strand_id
1 'polypeptide(L)'
;EEGNIEILYTIAEILVKEPKDFKISLKKYLDEGLVFPIARSKSLYDYINKNNLLNLKEDELQKVLNSSNNILGIEYIKSLIKLNSSIKPFTITRVASAYNSKDIESNICSATAIRNSLKNNTNLEIIKNVVPPSTFEEIENKINHNFNPIFDCDFYDILSSTIIRDYQNLNNYFEVNEGIENKIYSNIFTSKNLEELINSTKSKRYTMTKIKRTLNNILLGINKDDVMKVKDLFQIPYIRVLAFNNKGREIIKKIKNSSDIEIITKFSKISHVNDPLFDTLIKYDLKASNMYNMIYYKNNRELLKGPMDYYLSPKYVL
;
A
#
# COMPACT_ATOMS: atom_id res chain seq x y z
N GLU A 1 0.29 10.21 12.12
CA GLU A 1 0.29 11.27 11.11
C GLU A 1 1.08 12.46 11.63
N GLU A 2 1.58 13.27 10.69
CA GLU A 2 2.53 14.34 11.00
C GLU A 2 1.86 15.71 10.97
N GLY A 3 0.57 15.78 10.63
CA GLY A 3 -0.17 17.01 10.43
C GLY A 3 -1.23 17.29 11.50
N ASN A 4 -1.59 18.57 11.64
CA ASN A 4 -2.76 18.97 12.40
C ASN A 4 -4.03 18.54 11.65
N ILE A 5 -4.99 17.98 12.37
CA ILE A 5 -6.25 17.49 11.78
C ILE A 5 -7.04 18.59 11.06
N GLU A 6 -7.02 19.83 11.56
CA GLU A 6 -7.68 20.98 10.94
C GLU A 6 -7.10 21.27 9.57
N ILE A 7 -5.77 21.23 9.44
CA ILE A 7 -5.07 21.43 8.16
C ILE A 7 -5.45 20.35 7.17
N LEU A 8 -5.38 19.06 7.60
CA LEU A 8 -5.69 17.92 6.74
C LEU A 8 -7.16 17.94 6.30
N TYR A 9 -8.07 18.32 7.21
CA TYR A 9 -9.49 18.42 6.91
C TYR A 9 -9.80 19.52 5.90
N THR A 10 -9.24 20.72 6.10
CA THR A 10 -9.40 21.86 5.18
C THR A 10 -8.89 21.52 3.78
N ILE A 11 -7.70 20.90 3.68
CA ILE A 11 -7.17 20.45 2.39
C ILE A 11 -8.10 19.41 1.73
N ALA A 12 -8.56 18.41 2.50
CA ALA A 12 -9.45 17.38 2.00
C ALA A 12 -10.78 17.97 1.50
N GLU A 13 -11.34 18.92 2.22
CA GLU A 13 -12.58 19.59 1.86
C GLU A 13 -12.45 20.38 0.55
N ILE A 14 -11.37 21.16 0.39
CA ILE A 14 -11.08 21.88 -0.85
C ILE A 14 -10.96 20.89 -2.02
N LEU A 15 -10.24 19.78 -1.82
CA LEU A 15 -10.03 18.77 -2.86
C LEU A 15 -11.30 17.96 -3.21
N VAL A 16 -12.27 17.87 -2.31
CA VAL A 16 -13.57 17.23 -2.59
C VAL A 16 -14.53 18.20 -3.28
N LYS A 17 -14.61 19.43 -2.78
CA LYS A 17 -15.54 20.45 -3.30
C LYS A 17 -15.05 21.11 -4.59
N GLU A 18 -13.75 21.13 -4.80
CA GLU A 18 -13.08 21.76 -5.95
C GLU A 18 -13.67 23.14 -6.31
N PRO A 19 -13.58 24.15 -5.41
CA PRO A 19 -14.15 25.47 -5.64
C PRO A 19 -13.65 26.11 -6.93
N LYS A 20 -14.45 27.01 -7.53
CA LYS A 20 -14.11 27.65 -8.82
C LYS A 20 -12.73 28.32 -8.80
N ASP A 21 -12.44 29.09 -7.75
CA ASP A 21 -11.17 29.82 -7.62
C ASP A 21 -9.98 28.86 -7.54
N PHE A 22 -10.12 27.74 -6.83
CA PHE A 22 -9.10 26.67 -6.79
C PHE A 22 -8.87 26.07 -8.18
N LYS A 23 -9.95 25.75 -8.93
CA LYS A 23 -9.83 25.20 -10.31
C LYS A 23 -9.16 26.18 -11.25
N ILE A 24 -9.48 27.48 -11.16
CA ILE A 24 -8.87 28.51 -11.99
C ILE A 24 -7.37 28.63 -11.70
N SER A 25 -6.99 28.68 -10.42
CA SER A 25 -5.58 28.75 -10.01
C SER A 25 -4.81 27.49 -10.44
N LEU A 26 -5.42 26.30 -10.28
CA LEU A 26 -4.80 25.02 -10.72
C LEU A 26 -4.56 25.00 -12.23
N LYS A 27 -5.56 25.39 -13.02
CA LYS A 27 -5.43 25.47 -14.47
C LYS A 27 -4.32 26.45 -14.88
N LYS A 28 -4.29 27.63 -14.28
CA LYS A 28 -3.27 28.64 -14.52
C LYS A 28 -1.86 28.06 -14.34
N TYR A 29 -1.59 27.41 -13.21
CA TYR A 29 -0.28 26.83 -12.93
C TYR A 29 0.10 25.65 -13.86
N LEU A 30 -0.90 24.87 -14.28
CA LEU A 30 -0.66 23.80 -15.28
C LEU A 30 -0.35 24.40 -16.66
N ASP A 31 -1.04 25.47 -17.07
CA ASP A 31 -0.80 26.19 -18.34
C ASP A 31 0.58 26.88 -18.35
N GLU A 32 1.09 27.28 -17.17
CA GLU A 32 2.47 27.77 -16.96
C GLU A 32 3.53 26.64 -17.02
N GLY A 33 3.13 25.38 -17.23
CA GLY A 33 4.03 24.23 -17.38
C GLY A 33 4.46 23.59 -16.06
N LEU A 34 3.87 23.94 -14.93
CA LEU A 34 4.17 23.27 -13.66
C LEU A 34 3.62 21.84 -13.65
N VAL A 35 4.36 20.91 -13.07
CA VAL A 35 3.89 19.54 -12.86
C VAL A 35 2.76 19.52 -11.85
N PHE A 36 1.79 18.62 -12.05
CA PHE A 36 0.54 18.56 -11.30
C PHE A 36 0.70 18.65 -9.76
N PRO A 37 1.63 17.95 -9.08
CA PRO A 37 1.79 18.07 -7.64
C PRO A 37 2.15 19.49 -7.17
N ILE A 38 2.99 20.20 -7.91
CA ILE A 38 3.41 21.57 -7.60
C ILE A 38 2.26 22.54 -7.90
N ALA A 39 1.63 22.41 -9.06
CA ALA A 39 0.47 23.23 -9.44
C ALA A 39 -0.65 23.10 -8.40
N ARG A 40 -0.96 21.88 -7.96
CA ARG A 40 -1.97 21.61 -6.92
C ARG A 40 -1.60 22.25 -5.58
N SER A 41 -0.35 22.13 -5.14
CA SER A 41 0.12 22.71 -3.88
C SER A 41 -0.03 24.22 -3.87
N LYS A 42 0.41 24.90 -4.93
CA LYS A 42 0.28 26.35 -5.08
C LYS A 42 -1.18 26.79 -5.12
N SER A 43 -2.01 26.08 -5.84
CA SER A 43 -3.45 26.41 -5.95
C SER A 43 -4.18 26.24 -4.62
N LEU A 44 -3.81 25.24 -3.82
CA LEU A 44 -4.31 25.08 -2.45
C LEU A 44 -3.88 26.25 -1.57
N TYR A 45 -2.62 26.64 -1.65
CA TYR A 45 -2.10 27.77 -0.90
C TYR A 45 -2.82 29.08 -1.24
N ASP A 46 -2.96 29.40 -2.51
CA ASP A 46 -3.69 30.58 -2.98
C ASP A 46 -5.12 30.60 -2.46
N TYR A 47 -5.82 29.46 -2.57
CA TYR A 47 -7.20 29.37 -2.13
C TYR A 47 -7.35 29.51 -0.60
N ILE A 48 -6.48 28.87 0.16
CA ILE A 48 -6.46 28.95 1.63
C ILE A 48 -6.22 30.39 2.09
N ASN A 49 -5.22 31.05 1.53
CA ASN A 49 -4.90 32.44 1.88
C ASN A 49 -5.98 33.43 1.46
N LYS A 50 -6.49 33.32 0.24
CA LYS A 50 -7.54 34.22 -0.28
C LYS A 50 -8.79 34.17 0.60
N ASN A 51 -9.12 33.03 1.18
CA ASN A 51 -10.30 32.82 1.99
C ASN A 51 -10.02 32.84 3.50
N ASN A 52 -8.77 33.13 3.92
CA ASN A 52 -8.36 33.16 5.32
C ASN A 52 -8.75 31.89 6.11
N LEU A 53 -8.64 30.71 5.46
CA LEU A 53 -9.09 29.44 6.05
C LEU A 53 -8.11 28.91 7.10
N LEU A 54 -6.81 29.15 6.91
CA LEU A 54 -5.74 28.69 7.79
C LEU A 54 -4.62 29.74 7.79
N ASN A 55 -3.98 29.92 8.92
CA ASN A 55 -2.77 30.73 9.01
C ASN A 55 -1.54 29.82 8.78
N LEU A 56 -1.21 29.57 7.52
CA LEU A 56 -0.12 28.68 7.10
C LEU A 56 0.76 29.35 6.07
N LYS A 57 2.07 29.13 6.17
CA LYS A 57 3.03 29.52 5.13
C LYS A 57 3.03 28.47 4.00
N GLU A 58 3.46 28.87 2.79
CA GLU A 58 3.57 27.98 1.64
C GLU A 58 4.45 26.77 1.92
N ASP A 59 5.61 26.99 2.59
CA ASP A 59 6.55 25.93 2.93
C ASP A 59 5.97 24.90 3.93
N GLU A 60 5.12 25.34 4.84
CA GLU A 60 4.44 24.49 5.81
C GLU A 60 3.39 23.61 5.11
N LEU A 61 2.60 24.19 4.21
CA LEU A 61 1.66 23.45 3.39
C LEU A 61 2.39 22.42 2.52
N GLN A 62 3.52 22.80 1.94
CA GLN A 62 4.33 21.90 1.11
C GLN A 62 4.89 20.74 1.92
N LYS A 63 5.33 20.95 3.17
CA LYS A 63 5.76 19.88 4.08
C LYS A 63 4.60 18.91 4.38
N VAL A 64 3.41 19.44 4.65
CA VAL A 64 2.21 18.60 4.88
C VAL A 64 1.90 17.74 3.65
N LEU A 65 1.92 18.32 2.45
CA LEU A 65 1.60 17.63 1.20
C LEU A 65 2.69 16.66 0.72
N ASN A 66 3.93 16.79 1.21
CA ASN A 66 5.04 15.88 0.89
C ASN A 66 5.18 14.71 1.86
N SER A 67 4.49 14.76 3.01
CA SER A 67 4.47 13.65 3.95
C SER A 67 3.51 12.55 3.49
N SER A 68 4.02 11.33 3.34
CA SER A 68 3.24 10.18 2.88
C SER A 68 2.05 9.85 3.80
N ASN A 69 2.22 9.98 5.12
CA ASN A 69 1.16 9.74 6.09
C ASN A 69 0.07 10.79 6.02
N ASN A 70 0.45 12.06 5.84
CA ASN A 70 -0.52 13.14 5.67
C ASN A 70 -1.31 13.00 4.36
N ILE A 71 -0.66 12.60 3.27
CA ILE A 71 -1.34 12.30 1.99
C ILE A 71 -2.40 11.21 2.22
N LEU A 72 -2.05 10.13 2.91
CA LEU A 72 -2.99 9.06 3.24
C LEU A 72 -4.12 9.54 4.14
N GLY A 73 -3.82 10.34 5.16
CA GLY A 73 -4.81 10.97 6.03
C GLY A 73 -5.81 11.86 5.29
N ILE A 74 -5.30 12.67 4.35
CA ILE A 74 -6.16 13.50 3.47
C ILE A 74 -7.10 12.62 2.64
N GLU A 75 -6.63 11.51 2.05
CA GLU A 75 -7.47 10.60 1.27
C GLU A 75 -8.55 9.92 2.15
N TYR A 76 -8.24 9.54 3.39
CA TYR A 76 -9.25 9.05 4.33
C TYR A 76 -10.31 10.10 4.63
N ILE A 77 -9.91 11.34 4.93
CA ILE A 77 -10.85 12.43 5.21
C ILE A 77 -11.70 12.75 3.98
N LYS A 78 -11.10 12.77 2.77
CA LYS A 78 -11.86 12.94 1.51
C LYS A 78 -12.94 11.87 1.37
N SER A 79 -12.62 10.62 1.71
CA SER A 79 -13.58 9.52 1.66
C SER A 79 -14.70 9.70 2.69
N LEU A 80 -14.39 10.11 3.91
CA LEU A 80 -15.40 10.41 4.93
C LEU A 80 -16.33 11.54 4.49
N ILE A 81 -15.81 12.60 3.89
CA ILE A 81 -16.60 13.72 3.37
C ILE A 81 -17.52 13.25 2.22
N LYS A 82 -16.97 12.51 1.25
CA LYS A 82 -17.74 11.98 0.11
C LYS A 82 -18.88 11.06 0.53
N LEU A 83 -18.64 10.23 1.54
CA LEU A 83 -19.63 9.31 2.10
C LEU A 83 -20.58 9.96 3.10
N ASN A 84 -20.43 11.26 3.34
CA ASN A 84 -21.18 11.98 4.38
C ASN A 84 -21.17 11.24 5.73
N SER A 85 -20.00 10.72 6.11
CA SER A 85 -19.81 9.85 7.28
C SER A 85 -19.81 10.65 8.58
N SER A 86 -20.42 10.11 9.63
CA SER A 86 -20.38 10.65 11.00
C SER A 86 -19.07 10.33 11.75
N ILE A 87 -18.16 9.55 11.15
CA ILE A 87 -16.87 9.21 11.76
C ILE A 87 -16.00 10.45 11.86
N LYS A 88 -15.51 10.73 13.07
CA LYS A 88 -14.61 11.86 13.33
C LYS A 88 -13.15 11.39 13.15
N PRO A 89 -12.39 12.01 12.23
CA PRO A 89 -10.96 11.71 12.07
C PRO A 89 -10.14 12.36 13.19
N PHE A 90 -9.08 11.67 13.62
CA PHE A 90 -8.08 12.16 14.55
C PHE A 90 -6.68 11.94 13.99
N THR A 91 -5.74 12.78 14.40
CA THR A 91 -4.32 12.63 14.10
C THR A 91 -3.54 12.37 15.38
N ILE A 92 -2.49 11.57 15.27
CA ILE A 92 -1.50 11.36 16.34
C ILE A 92 -0.19 11.85 15.78
N THR A 93 0.43 12.81 16.46
CA THR A 93 1.74 13.33 16.06
C THR A 93 2.77 12.23 16.15
N ARG A 94 3.49 12.02 15.08
CA ARG A 94 4.59 11.04 15.05
C ARG A 94 5.75 11.53 15.91
N VAL A 95 6.19 10.67 16.81
CA VAL A 95 7.38 10.92 17.65
C VAL A 95 8.57 10.18 17.05
N ALA A 96 9.73 10.83 17.02
CA ALA A 96 11.03 10.31 16.57
C ALA A 96 11.15 9.99 15.05
N SER A 97 11.84 9.03 14.61
CA SER A 97 12.46 8.78 13.32
C SER A 97 11.68 9.17 12.04
N ALA A 98 12.38 9.71 11.04
CA ALA A 98 11.83 9.89 9.70
C ALA A 98 11.36 8.55 9.11
N TYR A 99 10.23 8.58 8.34
CA TYR A 99 9.60 7.38 7.75
C TYR A 99 10.57 6.50 6.95
N ASN A 100 11.59 7.10 6.35
CA ASN A 100 12.57 6.43 5.50
C ASN A 100 13.94 6.22 6.14
N SER A 101 14.10 6.45 7.49
CA SER A 101 15.35 6.12 8.14
C SER A 101 15.69 4.65 7.96
N LYS A 102 16.92 4.37 7.52
CA LYS A 102 17.40 3.00 7.28
C LYS A 102 18.10 2.41 8.51
N ASP A 103 18.43 3.24 9.47
CA ASP A 103 19.21 2.89 10.64
C ASP A 103 18.39 3.03 11.92
N ILE A 104 18.71 2.23 12.92
CA ILE A 104 18.13 2.27 14.25
C ILE A 104 18.97 3.22 15.10
N GLU A 105 18.51 4.47 15.21
CA GLU A 105 19.23 5.53 15.93
C GLU A 105 18.63 5.82 17.32
N SER A 106 17.43 5.33 17.60
CA SER A 106 16.70 5.59 18.84
C SER A 106 15.78 4.45 19.22
N ASN A 107 15.16 4.51 20.40
CA ASN A 107 14.18 3.52 20.87
C ASN A 107 12.90 3.44 20.04
N ILE A 108 12.68 4.40 19.13
CA ILE A 108 11.58 4.37 18.16
C ILE A 108 12.19 4.49 16.77
N CYS A 109 12.03 3.46 15.96
CA CYS A 109 12.60 3.41 14.63
C CYS A 109 11.54 3.12 13.54
N SER A 110 11.95 3.27 12.28
CA SER A 110 11.07 2.95 11.15
C SER A 110 10.98 1.43 10.91
N ALA A 111 9.87 0.95 10.36
CA ALA A 111 9.76 -0.44 9.92
C ALA A 111 10.82 -0.79 8.85
N THR A 112 11.30 0.19 8.08
CA THR A 112 12.39 0.03 7.11
C THR A 112 13.70 -0.28 7.81
N ALA A 113 14.02 0.42 8.90
CA ALA A 113 15.23 0.16 9.70
C ALA A 113 15.20 -1.26 10.30
N ILE A 114 14.05 -1.70 10.83
CA ILE A 114 13.91 -3.07 11.36
C ILE A 114 14.12 -4.11 10.25
N ARG A 115 13.50 -3.93 9.08
CA ARG A 115 13.68 -4.86 7.95
C ARG A 115 15.13 -4.91 7.46
N ASN A 116 15.81 -3.77 7.41
CA ASN A 116 17.22 -3.72 7.05
C ASN A 116 18.08 -4.44 8.07
N SER A 117 17.83 -4.26 9.36
CA SER A 117 18.51 -4.96 10.44
C SER A 117 18.35 -6.48 10.31
N LEU A 118 17.15 -6.96 10.07
CA LEU A 118 16.87 -8.38 9.84
C LEU A 118 17.56 -8.90 8.56
N LYS A 119 17.55 -8.13 7.47
CA LYS A 119 18.19 -8.50 6.21
C LYS A 119 19.71 -8.63 6.33
N ASN A 120 20.33 -7.79 7.13
CA ASN A 120 21.77 -7.75 7.32
C ASN A 120 22.26 -8.65 8.47
N ASN A 121 21.38 -9.49 9.04
CA ASN A 121 21.68 -10.33 10.21
C ASN A 121 22.31 -9.56 11.37
N THR A 122 21.83 -8.33 11.60
CA THR A 122 22.29 -7.51 12.71
C THR A 122 21.87 -8.14 14.03
N ASN A 123 22.61 -7.87 15.11
CA ASN A 123 22.31 -8.39 16.43
C ASN A 123 20.85 -8.13 16.84
N LEU A 124 20.12 -9.19 17.20
CA LEU A 124 18.70 -9.13 17.58
C LEU A 124 18.43 -8.24 18.80
N GLU A 125 19.41 -8.09 19.70
CA GLU A 125 19.28 -7.21 20.87
C GLU A 125 18.97 -5.74 20.48
N ILE A 126 19.41 -5.30 19.30
CA ILE A 126 19.09 -3.96 18.79
C ILE A 126 17.59 -3.85 18.48
N ILE A 127 17.00 -4.93 17.92
CA ILE A 127 15.58 -4.97 17.59
C ILE A 127 14.71 -5.04 18.85
N LYS A 128 15.18 -5.73 19.90
CA LYS A 128 14.49 -5.87 21.18
C LYS A 128 14.09 -4.53 21.80
N ASN A 129 14.94 -3.53 21.67
CA ASN A 129 14.74 -2.23 22.29
C ASN A 129 13.80 -1.30 21.50
N VAL A 130 13.43 -1.69 20.25
CA VAL A 130 12.68 -0.81 19.33
C VAL A 130 11.35 -1.39 18.86
N VAL A 131 10.97 -2.57 19.36
CA VAL A 131 9.69 -3.22 19.10
C VAL A 131 9.01 -3.61 20.42
N PRO A 132 7.68 -3.79 20.43
CA PRO A 132 6.98 -4.34 21.58
C PRO A 132 7.51 -5.72 21.98
N PRO A 133 7.53 -6.08 23.28
CA PRO A 133 8.02 -7.39 23.73
C PRO A 133 7.41 -8.58 23.01
N SER A 134 6.09 -8.60 22.80
CA SER A 134 5.40 -9.66 22.06
C SER A 134 5.85 -9.79 20.61
N THR A 135 6.21 -8.66 19.97
CA THR A 135 6.77 -8.67 18.60
C THR A 135 8.18 -9.22 18.60
N PHE A 136 9.00 -8.86 19.60
CA PHE A 136 10.35 -9.39 19.73
C PHE A 136 10.35 -10.91 19.97
N GLU A 137 9.54 -11.39 20.90
CA GLU A 137 9.38 -12.82 21.19
C GLU A 137 9.03 -13.64 19.92
N GLU A 138 8.12 -13.12 19.09
CA GLU A 138 7.76 -13.79 17.84
C GLU A 138 8.91 -13.79 16.82
N ILE A 139 9.64 -12.67 16.67
CA ILE A 139 10.82 -12.58 15.80
C ILE A 139 11.91 -13.54 16.27
N GLU A 140 12.24 -13.51 17.56
CA GLU A 140 13.25 -14.37 18.16
C GLU A 140 12.90 -15.85 18.02
N ASN A 141 11.66 -16.22 18.31
CA ASN A 141 11.15 -17.58 18.13
C ASN A 141 11.31 -18.06 16.68
N LYS A 142 10.93 -17.24 15.72
CA LYS A 142 11.07 -17.56 14.29
C LYS A 142 12.53 -17.76 13.89
N ILE A 143 13.42 -16.88 14.30
CA ILE A 143 14.86 -16.98 13.98
C ILE A 143 15.48 -18.21 14.64
N ASN A 144 15.17 -18.50 15.90
CA ASN A 144 15.64 -19.68 16.62
C ASN A 144 15.18 -21.00 15.97
N HIS A 145 14.06 -20.98 15.24
CA HIS A 145 13.58 -22.10 14.42
C HIS A 145 14.07 -22.03 12.97
N ASN A 146 15.17 -21.31 12.71
CA ASN A 146 15.80 -21.18 11.38
C ASN A 146 14.88 -20.61 10.31
N PHE A 147 13.91 -19.76 10.70
CA PHE A 147 13.08 -19.07 9.75
C PHE A 147 13.88 -17.99 9.01
N ASN A 148 13.85 -18.05 7.68
CA ASN A 148 14.45 -17.05 6.81
C ASN A 148 13.38 -16.03 6.41
N PRO A 149 13.50 -14.75 6.84
CA PRO A 149 12.59 -13.69 6.42
C PRO A 149 12.56 -13.52 4.90
N ILE A 150 11.43 -13.10 4.37
CA ILE A 150 11.22 -12.87 2.94
C ILE A 150 11.36 -11.40 2.62
N PHE A 151 12.13 -11.08 1.58
CA PHE A 151 12.37 -9.74 1.10
C PHE A 151 11.96 -9.57 -0.36
N ASP A 152 11.84 -8.34 -0.83
CA ASP A 152 11.48 -8.01 -2.21
C ASP A 152 12.37 -8.76 -3.24
N CYS A 153 13.66 -8.92 -2.94
CA CYS A 153 14.62 -9.59 -3.82
C CYS A 153 14.31 -11.08 -4.07
N ASP A 154 13.63 -11.73 -3.13
CA ASP A 154 13.33 -13.16 -3.24
C ASP A 154 12.34 -13.49 -4.37
N PHE A 155 11.62 -12.48 -4.84
CA PHE A 155 10.68 -12.59 -5.96
C PHE A 155 11.33 -12.39 -7.33
N TYR A 156 12.62 -12.05 -7.41
CA TYR A 156 13.28 -11.64 -8.65
C TYR A 156 13.25 -12.73 -9.74
N ASP A 157 13.54 -14.00 -9.39
CA ASP A 157 13.59 -15.10 -10.34
C ASP A 157 12.23 -15.35 -11.00
N ILE A 158 11.15 -15.34 -10.18
CA ILE A 158 9.79 -15.55 -10.67
C ILE A 158 9.35 -14.38 -11.53
N LEU A 159 9.64 -13.16 -11.08
CA LEU A 159 9.34 -11.94 -11.82
C LEU A 159 10.06 -11.92 -13.16
N SER A 160 11.35 -12.27 -13.18
CA SER A 160 12.16 -12.33 -14.40
C SER A 160 11.61 -13.36 -15.38
N SER A 161 11.29 -14.56 -14.91
CA SER A 161 10.64 -15.59 -15.71
C SER A 161 9.31 -15.11 -16.29
N THR A 162 8.49 -14.42 -15.50
CA THR A 162 7.21 -13.88 -15.94
C THR A 162 7.41 -12.81 -17.02
N ILE A 163 8.34 -11.87 -16.84
CA ILE A 163 8.63 -10.81 -17.79
C ILE A 163 9.10 -11.39 -19.12
N ILE A 164 10.01 -12.37 -19.10
CA ILE A 164 10.56 -12.97 -20.32
C ILE A 164 9.48 -13.75 -21.06
N ARG A 165 8.70 -14.58 -20.34
CA ARG A 165 7.64 -15.41 -20.94
C ARG A 165 6.51 -14.58 -21.54
N ASP A 166 6.07 -13.56 -20.82
CA ASP A 166 4.86 -12.80 -21.15
C ASP A 166 5.15 -11.46 -21.84
N TYR A 167 6.35 -11.27 -22.41
CA TYR A 167 6.79 -9.99 -22.96
C TYR A 167 5.76 -9.34 -23.89
N GLN A 168 5.22 -10.09 -24.84
CA GLN A 168 4.26 -9.57 -25.82
C GLN A 168 2.93 -9.12 -25.18
N ASN A 169 2.62 -9.59 -23.98
CA ASN A 169 1.39 -9.33 -23.25
C ASN A 169 1.58 -8.41 -22.04
N LEU A 170 2.81 -7.94 -21.78
CA LEU A 170 3.09 -7.10 -20.61
C LEU A 170 2.23 -5.83 -20.57
N ASN A 171 1.91 -5.27 -21.73
CA ASN A 171 1.06 -4.09 -21.84
C ASN A 171 -0.40 -4.32 -21.41
N ASN A 172 -0.84 -5.56 -21.24
CA ASN A 172 -2.18 -5.88 -20.72
C ASN A 172 -2.26 -5.76 -19.20
N TYR A 173 -1.11 -5.75 -18.50
CA TYR A 173 -1.10 -5.61 -17.05
C TYR A 173 -1.31 -4.16 -16.62
N PHE A 174 -1.94 -4.01 -15.46
CA PHE A 174 -2.27 -2.69 -14.91
C PHE A 174 -1.01 -1.85 -14.65
N GLU A 175 -1.07 -0.56 -14.96
CA GLU A 175 0.03 0.42 -14.92
C GLU A 175 1.21 0.14 -15.87
N VAL A 176 1.16 -0.89 -16.70
CA VAL A 176 2.13 -1.08 -17.78
C VAL A 176 1.68 -0.24 -18.97
N ASN A 177 2.26 0.94 -19.10
CA ASN A 177 1.91 1.91 -20.14
C ASN A 177 3.13 2.76 -20.54
N GLU A 178 2.99 3.54 -21.59
CA GLU A 178 3.98 4.53 -22.01
C GLU A 178 5.36 3.93 -22.41
N GLY A 179 5.41 2.64 -22.76
CA GLY A 179 6.64 1.95 -23.18
C GLY A 179 7.52 1.46 -22.04
N ILE A 180 7.02 1.43 -20.77
CA ILE A 180 7.77 0.92 -19.64
C ILE A 180 8.09 -0.58 -19.79
N GLU A 181 7.20 -1.33 -20.47
CA GLU A 181 7.37 -2.77 -20.77
C GLU A 181 8.65 -3.05 -21.53
N ASN A 182 8.95 -2.21 -22.56
CA ASN A 182 10.15 -2.38 -23.37
C ASN A 182 11.42 -2.13 -22.55
N LYS A 183 11.37 -1.12 -21.67
CA LYS A 183 12.49 -0.78 -20.80
C LYS A 183 12.73 -1.84 -19.73
N ILE A 184 11.67 -2.37 -19.14
CA ILE A 184 11.75 -3.50 -18.18
C ILE A 184 12.33 -4.72 -18.89
N TYR A 185 11.81 -5.08 -20.07
CA TYR A 185 12.27 -6.24 -20.82
C TYR A 185 13.74 -6.15 -21.23
N SER A 186 14.19 -5.00 -21.73
CA SER A 186 15.60 -4.83 -22.09
C SER A 186 16.53 -4.90 -20.88
N ASN A 187 16.11 -4.33 -19.74
CA ASN A 187 16.94 -4.29 -18.55
C ASN A 187 16.99 -5.64 -17.80
N ILE A 188 16.00 -6.53 -17.98
CA ILE A 188 16.01 -7.84 -17.29
C ILE A 188 17.23 -8.68 -17.64
N PHE A 189 17.77 -8.56 -18.85
CA PHE A 189 18.93 -9.32 -19.32
C PHE A 189 20.27 -8.76 -18.82
N THR A 190 20.29 -7.55 -18.30
CA THR A 190 21.48 -6.86 -17.80
C THR A 190 21.47 -6.70 -16.28
N SER A 191 20.34 -6.90 -15.64
CA SER A 191 20.18 -6.77 -14.19
C SER A 191 20.40 -8.12 -13.48
N LYS A 192 21.17 -8.11 -12.41
CA LYS A 192 21.47 -9.31 -11.61
C LYS A 192 20.44 -9.56 -10.48
N ASN A 193 19.69 -8.53 -10.12
CA ASN A 193 18.72 -8.56 -9.03
C ASN A 193 17.64 -7.49 -9.23
N LEU A 194 16.62 -7.53 -8.35
CA LEU A 194 15.49 -6.61 -8.41
C LEU A 194 15.89 -5.14 -8.26
N GLU A 195 16.87 -4.85 -7.41
CA GLU A 195 17.32 -3.48 -7.17
C GLU A 195 17.99 -2.88 -8.42
N GLU A 196 18.85 -3.65 -9.09
CA GLU A 196 19.47 -3.25 -10.36
C GLU A 196 18.42 -3.04 -11.44
N LEU A 197 17.42 -3.94 -11.55
CA LEU A 197 16.31 -3.79 -12.50
C LEU A 197 15.52 -2.50 -12.26
N ILE A 198 15.20 -2.18 -11.03
CA ILE A 198 14.49 -0.96 -10.67
C ILE A 198 15.33 0.27 -11.00
N ASN A 199 16.61 0.28 -10.63
CA ASN A 199 17.51 1.42 -10.83
C ASN A 199 17.79 1.69 -12.31
N SER A 200 18.01 0.65 -13.13
CA SER A 200 18.22 0.78 -14.58
C SER A 200 16.94 1.21 -15.32
N THR A 201 15.78 0.83 -14.80
CA THR A 201 14.48 1.22 -15.37
C THR A 201 14.08 2.65 -15.00
N LYS A 202 14.56 3.16 -13.86
CA LYS A 202 14.23 4.50 -13.36
C LYS A 202 14.62 5.60 -14.38
N SER A 203 13.77 6.61 -14.47
CA SER A 203 13.99 7.80 -15.31
C SER A 203 13.15 8.97 -14.79
N LYS A 204 13.26 10.15 -15.41
CA LYS A 204 12.36 11.28 -15.12
C LYS A 204 10.89 10.92 -15.35
N ARG A 205 10.60 10.06 -16.32
CA ARG A 205 9.24 9.59 -16.66
C ARG A 205 8.74 8.48 -15.74
N TYR A 206 9.63 7.57 -15.31
CA TYR A 206 9.26 6.42 -14.48
C TYR A 206 9.90 6.55 -13.11
N THR A 207 9.08 6.91 -12.10
CA THR A 207 9.51 6.99 -10.71
C THR A 207 9.71 5.59 -10.12
N MET A 208 10.55 5.48 -9.09
CA MET A 208 10.78 4.21 -8.37
C MET A 208 9.47 3.57 -7.88
N THR A 209 8.54 4.36 -7.34
CA THR A 209 7.25 3.87 -6.86
C THR A 209 6.39 3.32 -7.99
N LYS A 210 6.37 3.99 -9.16
CA LYS A 210 5.65 3.51 -10.34
C LYS A 210 6.23 2.17 -10.80
N ILE A 211 7.55 2.05 -10.90
CA ILE A 211 8.22 0.82 -11.32
C ILE A 211 7.90 -0.34 -10.37
N LYS A 212 8.02 -0.13 -9.05
CA LYS A 212 7.70 -1.17 -8.07
C LYS A 212 6.25 -1.65 -8.18
N ARG A 213 5.28 -0.75 -8.35
CA ARG A 213 3.88 -1.14 -8.55
C ARG A 213 3.68 -1.88 -9.88
N THR A 214 4.27 -1.40 -10.96
CA THR A 214 4.24 -2.07 -12.27
C THR A 214 4.77 -3.49 -12.19
N LEU A 215 5.93 -3.69 -11.54
CA LEU A 215 6.52 -5.02 -11.36
C LEU A 215 5.63 -5.94 -10.50
N ASN A 216 5.01 -5.42 -9.45
CA ASN A 216 4.04 -6.19 -8.66
C ASN A 216 2.79 -6.57 -9.48
N ASN A 217 2.28 -5.67 -10.31
CA ASN A 217 1.15 -5.96 -11.19
C ASN A 217 1.48 -7.05 -12.21
N ILE A 218 2.70 -7.04 -12.76
CA ILE A 218 3.20 -8.09 -13.66
C ILE A 218 3.31 -9.43 -12.89
N LEU A 219 3.95 -9.42 -11.72
CA LEU A 219 4.13 -10.62 -10.89
C LEU A 219 2.79 -11.29 -10.55
N LEU A 220 1.80 -10.50 -10.15
CA LEU A 220 0.47 -10.98 -9.81
C LEU A 220 -0.43 -11.17 -11.03
N GLY A 221 -0.02 -10.72 -12.22
CA GLY A 221 -0.82 -10.79 -13.44
C GLY A 221 -2.12 -10.01 -13.30
N ILE A 222 -2.08 -8.80 -12.72
CA ILE A 222 -3.25 -7.94 -12.56
C ILE A 222 -3.53 -7.25 -13.89
N ASN A 223 -4.64 -7.60 -14.53
CA ASN A 223 -5.04 -7.07 -15.83
C ASN A 223 -5.71 -5.70 -15.72
N LYS A 224 -5.53 -4.87 -16.75
CA LYS A 224 -6.19 -3.56 -16.88
C LYS A 224 -7.71 -3.68 -16.84
N ASP A 225 -8.26 -4.64 -17.58
CA ASP A 225 -9.70 -4.83 -17.70
C ASP A 225 -10.33 -5.20 -16.35
N ASP A 226 -9.67 -6.06 -15.57
CA ASP A 226 -10.15 -6.42 -14.23
C ASP A 226 -10.13 -5.22 -13.29
N VAL A 227 -9.08 -4.39 -13.34
CA VAL A 227 -9.01 -3.16 -12.54
C VAL A 227 -10.08 -2.16 -12.95
N MET A 228 -10.35 -2.01 -14.25
CA MET A 228 -11.40 -1.10 -14.73
C MET A 228 -12.79 -1.52 -14.25
N LYS A 229 -13.09 -2.82 -14.21
CA LYS A 229 -14.35 -3.35 -13.65
C LYS A 229 -14.49 -3.07 -12.15
N VAL A 230 -13.37 -3.13 -11.41
CA VAL A 230 -13.35 -2.94 -9.95
C VAL A 230 -13.29 -1.48 -9.54
N LYS A 231 -12.71 -0.60 -10.39
CA LYS A 231 -12.48 0.81 -10.08
C LYS A 231 -13.74 1.59 -9.73
N ASP A 232 -14.86 1.22 -10.33
CA ASP A 232 -16.15 1.90 -10.17
C ASP A 232 -17.01 1.25 -9.07
N LEU A 233 -16.47 0.27 -8.32
CA LEU A 233 -17.16 -0.29 -7.17
C LEU A 233 -17.36 0.78 -6.10
N PHE A 234 -18.62 1.08 -5.83
CA PHE A 234 -19.02 2.04 -4.79
C PHE A 234 -18.90 1.46 -3.37
N GLN A 235 -18.96 0.14 -3.25
CA GLN A 235 -18.93 -0.58 -1.98
C GLN A 235 -17.78 -1.58 -1.92
N ILE A 236 -17.28 -1.83 -0.71
CA ILE A 236 -16.35 -2.92 -0.46
C ILE A 236 -17.09 -4.24 -0.69
N PRO A 237 -16.61 -5.13 -1.58
CA PRO A 237 -17.33 -6.35 -1.94
C PRO A 237 -17.35 -7.39 -0.82
N TYR A 238 -16.33 -7.40 0.05
CA TYR A 238 -16.25 -8.30 1.20
C TYR A 238 -15.33 -7.77 2.29
N ILE A 239 -15.51 -8.30 3.48
CA ILE A 239 -14.61 -8.10 4.63
C ILE A 239 -13.96 -9.45 4.95
N ARG A 240 -12.63 -9.52 4.88
CA ARG A 240 -11.87 -10.69 5.27
C ARG A 240 -11.42 -10.57 6.72
N VAL A 241 -11.84 -11.52 7.56
CA VAL A 241 -11.45 -11.58 8.97
C VAL A 241 -10.21 -12.46 9.11
N LEU A 242 -9.10 -11.88 9.57
CA LEU A 242 -7.82 -12.59 9.76
C LEU A 242 -7.64 -13.06 11.21
N ALA A 243 -8.11 -12.28 12.18
CA ALA A 243 -8.09 -12.62 13.59
C ALA A 243 -9.19 -11.87 14.34
N PHE A 244 -9.66 -12.41 15.44
CA PHE A 244 -10.65 -11.75 16.29
C PHE A 244 -10.57 -12.27 17.74
N ASN A 245 -11.03 -11.45 18.69
CA ASN A 245 -11.27 -11.81 20.09
C ASN A 245 -12.77 -11.73 20.39
N ASN A 246 -13.16 -11.83 21.67
CA ASN A 246 -14.56 -11.76 22.08
C ASN A 246 -15.26 -10.47 21.61
N LYS A 247 -14.61 -9.30 21.75
CA LYS A 247 -15.14 -8.02 21.25
C LYS A 247 -15.26 -8.01 19.73
N GLY A 248 -14.26 -8.54 19.03
CA GLY A 248 -14.30 -8.70 17.58
C GLY A 248 -15.46 -9.59 17.12
N ARG A 249 -15.81 -10.64 17.85
CA ARG A 249 -16.99 -11.48 17.57
C ARG A 249 -18.30 -10.67 17.65
N GLU A 250 -18.43 -9.80 18.64
CA GLU A 250 -19.60 -8.92 18.77
C GLU A 250 -19.68 -7.92 17.60
N ILE A 251 -18.53 -7.35 17.19
CA ILE A 251 -18.45 -6.44 16.05
C ILE A 251 -18.88 -7.17 14.77
N ILE A 252 -18.34 -8.37 14.50
CA ILE A 252 -18.71 -9.19 13.35
C ILE A 252 -20.23 -9.45 13.33
N LYS A 253 -20.83 -9.77 14.49
CA LYS A 253 -22.27 -9.96 14.61
C LYS A 253 -23.05 -8.68 14.29
N LYS A 254 -22.59 -7.52 14.77
CA LYS A 254 -23.21 -6.22 14.46
C LYS A 254 -23.14 -5.92 12.96
N ILE A 255 -22.00 -6.12 12.33
CA ILE A 255 -21.82 -5.89 10.88
C ILE A 255 -22.81 -6.76 10.08
N LYS A 256 -22.90 -8.05 10.41
CA LYS A 256 -23.86 -8.98 9.76
C LYS A 256 -25.33 -8.55 9.89
N ASN A 257 -25.67 -7.86 10.97
CA ASN A 257 -27.04 -7.40 11.20
C ASN A 257 -27.37 -6.04 10.59
N SER A 258 -26.34 -5.25 10.21
CA SER A 258 -26.48 -3.87 9.73
C SER A 258 -26.00 -3.66 8.30
N SER A 259 -25.46 -4.69 7.65
CA SER A 259 -24.89 -4.60 6.30
C SER A 259 -25.01 -5.92 5.57
N ASP A 260 -25.21 -5.87 4.27
CA ASP A 260 -25.22 -7.02 3.36
C ASP A 260 -23.81 -7.39 2.86
N ILE A 261 -22.76 -6.78 3.42
CA ILE A 261 -21.37 -7.05 3.02
C ILE A 261 -21.00 -8.48 3.42
N GLU A 262 -20.50 -9.24 2.47
CA GLU A 262 -20.01 -10.60 2.72
C GLU A 262 -18.83 -10.60 3.69
N ILE A 263 -18.92 -11.41 4.76
CA ILE A 263 -17.84 -11.55 5.75
C ILE A 263 -17.16 -12.90 5.57
N ILE A 264 -15.96 -12.87 5.03
CA ILE A 264 -15.16 -14.05 4.74
C ILE A 264 -14.32 -14.41 5.98
N THR A 265 -14.61 -15.55 6.57
CA THR A 265 -13.79 -16.17 7.62
C THR A 265 -12.90 -17.28 7.06
N LYS A 266 -13.28 -17.88 5.92
CA LYS A 266 -12.52 -18.93 5.24
C LYS A 266 -12.94 -18.98 3.80
N PHE A 267 -12.00 -18.87 2.87
CA PHE A 267 -12.33 -18.87 1.43
C PHE A 267 -12.99 -20.18 0.96
N SER A 268 -12.59 -21.32 1.50
CA SER A 268 -13.19 -22.61 1.14
C SER A 268 -14.66 -22.77 1.58
N LYS A 269 -15.19 -21.84 2.35
CA LYS A 269 -16.59 -21.84 2.81
C LYS A 269 -17.47 -20.81 2.12
N ILE A 270 -16.92 -20.08 1.17
CA ILE A 270 -17.69 -19.09 0.40
C ILE A 270 -18.68 -19.88 -0.46
N SER A 271 -19.97 -19.65 -0.23
CA SER A 271 -21.00 -20.03 -1.19
C SER A 271 -20.80 -19.17 -2.43
N HIS A 272 -20.81 -19.77 -3.61
CA HIS A 272 -20.64 -19.05 -4.87
C HIS A 272 -21.61 -17.86 -4.93
N VAL A 273 -21.07 -16.67 -4.70
CA VAL A 273 -21.75 -15.43 -5.00
C VAL A 273 -21.61 -15.30 -6.51
N ASN A 274 -22.72 -15.32 -7.26
CA ASN A 274 -22.72 -15.11 -8.71
C ASN A 274 -22.38 -13.64 -9.05
N ASP A 275 -21.27 -13.15 -8.54
CA ASP A 275 -20.74 -11.82 -8.82
C ASP A 275 -19.32 -11.95 -9.40
N PRO A 276 -19.16 -11.71 -10.71
CA PRO A 276 -17.86 -11.79 -11.38
C PRO A 276 -16.78 -10.87 -10.79
N LEU A 277 -17.18 -9.74 -10.17
CA LEU A 277 -16.24 -8.81 -9.54
C LEU A 277 -15.72 -9.36 -8.23
N PHE A 278 -16.60 -9.96 -7.44
CA PHE A 278 -16.25 -10.66 -6.21
C PHE A 278 -15.25 -11.78 -6.47
N ASP A 279 -15.55 -12.64 -7.47
CA ASP A 279 -14.66 -13.73 -7.86
C ASP A 279 -13.30 -13.24 -8.36
N THR A 280 -13.27 -12.13 -9.10
CA THR A 280 -12.03 -11.51 -9.57
C THR A 280 -11.15 -11.04 -8.41
N LEU A 281 -11.73 -10.40 -7.41
CA LEU A 281 -10.98 -9.90 -6.24
C LEU A 281 -10.45 -11.05 -5.38
N ILE A 282 -11.27 -12.07 -5.12
CA ILE A 282 -10.83 -13.28 -4.39
C ILE A 282 -9.70 -13.99 -5.13
N LYS A 283 -9.80 -14.11 -6.44
CA LYS A 283 -8.73 -14.69 -7.28
C LYS A 283 -7.40 -13.97 -7.08
N TYR A 284 -7.38 -12.64 -7.06
CA TYR A 284 -6.15 -11.87 -6.83
C TYR A 284 -5.64 -11.98 -5.39
N ASP A 285 -6.53 -11.98 -4.40
CA ASP A 285 -6.19 -12.21 -2.99
C ASP A 285 -5.48 -13.57 -2.80
N LEU A 286 -6.08 -14.63 -3.32
CA LEU A 286 -5.52 -15.99 -3.25
C LEU A 286 -4.21 -16.11 -4.04
N LYS A 287 -4.15 -15.47 -5.22
CA LYS A 287 -2.95 -15.50 -6.06
C LYS A 287 -1.77 -14.81 -5.36
N ALA A 288 -2.00 -13.65 -4.74
CA ALA A 288 -0.97 -12.95 -3.97
C ALA A 288 -0.45 -13.80 -2.82
N SER A 289 -1.36 -14.41 -2.05
CA SER A 289 -0.99 -15.32 -0.96
C SER A 289 -0.21 -16.54 -1.45
N ASN A 290 -0.63 -17.14 -2.56
CA ASN A 290 0.05 -18.32 -3.12
C ASN A 290 1.45 -17.98 -3.62
N MET A 291 1.64 -16.83 -4.28
CA MET A 291 2.97 -16.36 -4.73
C MET A 291 3.90 -16.12 -3.53
N TYR A 292 3.38 -15.47 -2.47
CA TYR A 292 4.14 -15.28 -1.25
C TYR A 292 4.50 -16.62 -0.59
N ASN A 293 3.54 -17.52 -0.45
CA ASN A 293 3.75 -18.83 0.16
C ASN A 293 4.76 -19.68 -0.61
N MET A 294 4.81 -19.58 -1.93
CA MET A 294 5.80 -20.28 -2.73
C MET A 294 7.24 -19.87 -2.37
N ILE A 295 7.48 -18.55 -2.20
CA ILE A 295 8.78 -18.05 -1.74
C ILE A 295 9.03 -18.46 -0.28
N TYR A 296 8.01 -18.36 0.57
CA TYR A 296 8.11 -18.80 1.97
C TYR A 296 8.61 -20.24 2.08
N TYR A 297 7.97 -21.17 1.38
CA TYR A 297 8.36 -22.57 1.42
C TYR A 297 9.74 -22.83 0.80
N LYS A 298 10.07 -22.14 -0.31
CA LYS A 298 11.40 -22.22 -0.92
C LYS A 298 12.49 -21.80 0.07
N ASN A 299 12.32 -20.65 0.73
CA ASN A 299 13.34 -20.08 1.61
C ASN A 299 13.47 -20.83 2.95
N ASN A 300 12.38 -21.42 3.43
CA ASN A 300 12.34 -22.11 4.72
C ASN A 300 12.42 -23.63 4.59
N ARG A 301 12.67 -24.16 3.38
CA ARG A 301 12.80 -25.60 3.09
C ARG A 301 11.59 -26.44 3.53
N GLU A 302 10.44 -25.84 3.63
CA GLU A 302 9.20 -26.54 3.91
C GLU A 302 8.56 -27.03 2.61
N LEU A 303 7.73 -28.06 2.69
CA LEU A 303 6.94 -28.51 1.55
C LEU A 303 5.74 -27.58 1.33
N LEU A 304 5.51 -27.23 0.06
CA LEU A 304 4.32 -26.48 -0.31
C LEU A 304 3.07 -27.35 -0.09
N LYS A 305 2.25 -26.96 0.88
CA LYS A 305 1.04 -27.71 1.27
C LYS A 305 -0.23 -27.29 0.50
N GLY A 306 -0.07 -26.65 -0.66
CA GLY A 306 -1.17 -26.13 -1.48
C GLY A 306 -1.59 -24.71 -1.09
N PRO A 307 -2.75 -24.24 -1.54
CA PRO A 307 -3.21 -22.87 -1.33
C PRO A 307 -3.64 -22.66 0.13
N MET A 308 -2.67 -22.47 1.02
CA MET A 308 -2.88 -22.41 2.47
C MET A 308 -3.95 -21.39 2.85
N ASP A 309 -3.91 -20.22 2.24
CA ASP A 309 -4.82 -19.13 2.56
C ASP A 309 -6.28 -19.47 2.26
N TYR A 310 -6.52 -20.33 1.26
CA TYR A 310 -7.84 -20.85 0.93
C TYR A 310 -8.46 -21.67 2.08
N TYR A 311 -7.60 -22.37 2.85
CA TYR A 311 -8.05 -23.25 3.94
C TYR A 311 -7.88 -22.64 5.34
N LEU A 312 -7.14 -21.55 5.48
CA LEU A 312 -6.92 -20.92 6.78
C LEU A 312 -8.20 -20.32 7.36
N SER A 313 -8.39 -20.57 8.64
CA SER A 313 -9.43 -19.92 9.45
C SER A 313 -8.84 -18.76 10.23
N PRO A 314 -9.64 -17.75 10.61
CA PRO A 314 -9.18 -16.64 11.43
C PRO A 314 -8.60 -17.15 12.76
N LYS A 315 -7.53 -16.49 13.21
CA LYS A 315 -6.93 -16.77 14.52
C LYS A 315 -7.81 -16.17 15.63
N TYR A 316 -8.20 -16.99 16.61
CA TYR A 316 -8.81 -16.46 17.83
C TYR A 316 -7.70 -16.00 18.77
N VAL A 317 -7.82 -14.75 19.24
CA VAL A 317 -6.86 -14.13 20.16
C VAL A 317 -7.55 -13.97 21.52
N LEU A 318 -6.89 -14.43 22.59
CA LEU A 318 -7.41 -14.34 23.97
C LEU A 318 -7.33 -12.91 24.51
#